data_10d85127a891e4221846ae8d85a955e5
#
_entry.id   10d85127a891e4221846ae8d85a955e5
#
_cell.length_a   1.000
_cell.length_b   1.000
_cell.length_c   1.000
_cell.angle_alpha   90.00
_cell.angle_beta   90.00
_cell.angle_gamma   90.00
#
_symmetry.space_group_name_H-M   'P 1'
#
loop_
_entity.id
_entity.type
_entity.pdbx_description
1 polymer ?
#
loop_
_entity_poly.entity_id
_entity_poly.type
_entity_poly.pdbx_seq_one_letter_code
_entity_poly.pdbx_strand_id
1 'polypeptide(L)'
;IDYADLLTSKASKEKRDKLDDIYTNLRGLATEMKLPIWTASQVNRSGAREDIIQGDRMAESYSKMMITDFAMSLSRNAEDKENGTGRWHIMKNRYGADGITYDSVMDTAIGKIAINIRGNNRNEQTPPGEVSSADRRRLRGASNEFFGI
;
A
#
# COMPACT_ATOMS: atom_id res chain seq x y z
N ILE A 1 13.27 2.16 -2.76
CA ILE A 1 13.38 2.83 -4.08
C ILE A 1 12.09 3.60 -4.32
N ASP A 2 12.19 4.89 -4.54
CA ASP A 2 11.03 5.76 -4.80
C ASP A 2 11.13 6.31 -6.22
N TYR A 3 10.41 5.74 -7.13
CA TYR A 3 9.80 4.40 -7.23
C TYR A 3 10.36 3.68 -8.45
N ALA A 4 10.26 2.34 -8.48
CA ALA A 4 10.95 1.53 -9.49
C ALA A 4 10.49 1.81 -10.93
N ASP A 5 9.25 2.26 -11.15
CA ASP A 5 8.72 2.56 -12.49
C ASP A 5 9.44 3.73 -13.20
N LEU A 6 10.28 4.50 -12.48
CA LEU A 6 11.15 5.55 -13.05
C LEU A 6 12.50 5.02 -13.56
N LEU A 7 12.84 3.78 -13.23
CA LEU A 7 14.06 3.16 -13.72
C LEU A 7 13.96 2.87 -15.22
N THR A 8 15.09 2.74 -15.86
CA THR A 8 15.18 2.44 -17.29
C THR A 8 15.77 1.06 -17.51
N SER A 9 15.23 0.33 -18.48
CA SER A 9 15.78 -0.92 -19.00
C SER A 9 16.12 -0.78 -20.48
N LYS A 10 17.17 -1.49 -20.90
CA LYS A 10 17.56 -1.60 -22.30
C LYS A 10 16.92 -2.80 -23.00
N ALA A 11 16.21 -3.66 -22.28
CA ALA A 11 15.78 -4.97 -22.76
C ALA A 11 14.68 -4.92 -23.83
N SER A 12 13.83 -3.88 -23.85
CA SER A 12 12.71 -3.79 -24.80
C SER A 12 12.39 -2.34 -25.19
N LYS A 13 11.64 -2.19 -26.30
CA LYS A 13 11.05 -0.90 -26.69
C LYS A 13 9.70 -0.67 -26.04
N GLU A 14 8.98 -1.73 -25.71
CA GLU A 14 7.66 -1.65 -25.06
C GLU A 14 7.77 -1.36 -23.57
N LYS A 15 6.91 -0.47 -23.09
CA LYS A 15 6.94 -0.02 -21.68
C LYS A 15 6.67 -1.16 -20.71
N ARG A 16 5.75 -2.07 -21.05
CA ARG A 16 5.40 -3.23 -20.26
C ARG A 16 6.60 -4.15 -20.03
N ASP A 17 7.29 -4.51 -21.11
CA ASP A 17 8.46 -5.40 -21.04
C ASP A 17 9.61 -4.76 -20.24
N LYS A 18 9.78 -3.43 -20.36
CA LYS A 18 10.77 -2.70 -19.55
C LYS A 18 10.47 -2.81 -18.06
N LEU A 19 9.21 -2.68 -17.68
CA LEU A 19 8.80 -2.80 -16.28
C LEU A 19 9.02 -4.22 -15.77
N ASP A 20 8.66 -5.22 -16.55
CA ASP A 20 8.87 -6.63 -16.19
C ASP A 20 10.37 -6.94 -15.99
N ASP A 21 11.22 -6.43 -16.87
CA ASP A 21 12.67 -6.55 -16.74
C ASP A 21 13.20 -5.84 -15.48
N ILE A 22 12.76 -4.60 -15.21
CA ILE A 22 13.15 -3.84 -14.03
C ILE A 22 12.80 -4.59 -12.75
N TYR A 23 11.55 -5.06 -12.62
CA TYR A 23 11.13 -5.77 -11.40
C TYR A 23 11.80 -7.13 -11.24
N THR A 24 12.06 -7.83 -12.35
CA THR A 24 12.84 -9.09 -12.33
C THR A 24 14.27 -8.85 -11.87
N ASN A 25 14.92 -7.82 -12.40
CA ASN A 25 16.28 -7.45 -12.01
C ASN A 25 16.37 -7.00 -10.55
N LEU A 26 15.40 -6.22 -10.06
CA LEU A 26 15.32 -5.83 -8.65
C LEU A 26 15.16 -7.05 -7.73
N ARG A 27 14.36 -8.03 -8.13
CA ARG A 27 14.24 -9.29 -7.39
C ARG A 27 15.55 -10.06 -7.37
N GLY A 28 16.24 -10.16 -8.51
CA GLY A 28 17.57 -10.76 -8.62
C GLY A 28 18.56 -10.10 -7.68
N LEU A 29 18.61 -8.75 -7.70
CA LEU A 29 19.47 -7.95 -6.84
C LEU A 29 19.16 -8.17 -5.34
N ALA A 30 17.87 -8.19 -4.96
CA ALA A 30 17.46 -8.47 -3.58
C ALA A 30 17.97 -9.83 -3.09
N THR A 31 17.91 -10.85 -3.97
CA THR A 31 18.39 -12.20 -3.67
C THR A 31 19.91 -12.24 -3.54
N GLU A 32 20.63 -11.63 -4.47
CA GLU A 32 22.09 -11.58 -4.49
C GLU A 32 22.66 -10.87 -3.26
N MET A 33 22.08 -9.71 -2.95
CA MET A 33 22.52 -8.89 -1.82
C MET A 33 21.95 -9.34 -0.47
N LYS A 34 21.00 -10.30 -0.47
CA LYS A 34 20.25 -10.75 0.73
C LYS A 34 19.60 -9.58 1.49
N LEU A 35 19.03 -8.64 0.75
CA LEU A 35 18.36 -7.44 1.29
C LEU A 35 16.91 -7.35 0.81
N PRO A 36 15.98 -6.92 1.66
CA PRO A 36 14.63 -6.58 1.22
C PRO A 36 14.66 -5.29 0.39
N ILE A 37 13.96 -5.29 -0.75
CA ILE A 37 13.76 -4.10 -1.58
C ILE A 37 12.30 -3.70 -1.52
N TRP A 38 12.03 -2.48 -1.07
CA TRP A 38 10.72 -1.85 -1.09
C TRP A 38 10.65 -0.79 -2.18
N THR A 39 9.55 -0.78 -2.90
CA THR A 39 9.25 0.24 -3.91
C THR A 39 7.76 0.51 -3.99
N ALA A 40 7.38 1.66 -4.55
CA ALA A 40 6.01 2.00 -4.86
C ALA A 40 5.73 1.78 -6.36
N SER A 41 4.46 1.67 -6.71
CA SER A 41 3.96 1.70 -8.08
C SER A 41 2.63 2.44 -8.12
N GLN A 42 2.38 3.15 -9.21
CA GLN A 42 1.13 3.88 -9.38
C GLN A 42 0.02 2.94 -9.86
N VAL A 43 -1.20 3.23 -9.44
CA VAL A 43 -2.41 2.59 -9.98
C VAL A 43 -2.90 3.32 -11.22
N ASN A 44 -3.66 2.63 -12.09
CA ASN A 44 -4.32 3.25 -13.22
C ASN A 44 -5.48 4.16 -12.76
N ARG A 45 -6.00 4.99 -13.68
CA ARG A 45 -7.06 5.96 -13.35
C ARG A 45 -8.36 5.31 -12.89
N SER A 46 -8.68 4.11 -13.34
CA SER A 46 -9.88 3.37 -12.89
C SER A 46 -9.72 2.89 -11.45
N GLY A 47 -8.56 2.34 -11.09
CA GLY A 47 -8.26 1.92 -9.72
C GLY A 47 -8.23 3.07 -8.71
N ALA A 48 -7.87 4.29 -9.14
CA ALA A 48 -7.82 5.47 -8.26
C ALA A 48 -9.19 5.91 -7.70
N ARG A 49 -10.30 5.36 -8.21
CA ARG A 49 -11.68 5.64 -7.74
C ARG A 49 -12.26 4.52 -6.88
N GLU A 50 -11.53 3.45 -6.69
CA GLU A 50 -11.99 2.30 -5.92
C GLU A 50 -11.68 2.50 -4.44
N ASP A 51 -12.59 2.04 -3.58
CA ASP A 51 -12.39 2.08 -2.13
C ASP A 51 -11.27 1.15 -1.69
N ILE A 52 -11.12 0.02 -2.38
CA ILE A 52 -10.04 -0.95 -2.18
C ILE A 52 -9.39 -1.22 -3.53
N ILE A 53 -8.11 -0.89 -3.65
CA ILE A 53 -7.35 -1.11 -4.87
C ILE A 53 -6.83 -2.55 -4.85
N GLN A 54 -7.27 -3.32 -5.84
CA GLN A 54 -6.82 -4.70 -6.06
C GLN A 54 -5.64 -4.78 -7.01
N GLY A 55 -4.97 -5.94 -7.04
CA GLY A 55 -3.75 -6.12 -7.82
C GLY A 55 -3.91 -6.00 -9.34
N ASP A 56 -5.10 -6.25 -9.89
CA ASP A 56 -5.44 -6.07 -11.31
C ASP A 56 -5.51 -4.60 -11.73
N ARG A 57 -5.58 -3.68 -10.77
CA ARG A 57 -5.59 -2.23 -10.98
C ARG A 57 -4.20 -1.60 -11.01
N MET A 58 -3.14 -2.38 -10.85
CA MET A 58 -1.79 -1.86 -10.99
C MET A 58 -1.55 -1.36 -12.41
N ALA A 59 -1.03 -0.13 -12.52
CA ALA A 59 -0.74 0.47 -13.81
C ALA A 59 0.25 -0.41 -14.60
N GLU A 60 -0.13 -0.68 -15.84
CA GLU A 60 0.72 -1.19 -16.92
C GLU A 60 1.21 -2.64 -16.82
N SER A 61 1.24 -3.27 -15.65
CA SER A 61 1.73 -4.66 -15.59
C SER A 61 1.22 -5.43 -14.37
N TYR A 62 0.35 -6.39 -14.58
CA TYR A 62 -0.01 -7.40 -13.58
C TYR A 62 1.21 -8.27 -13.19
N SER A 63 2.21 -8.38 -14.07
CA SER A 63 3.44 -9.12 -13.82
C SER A 63 4.24 -8.60 -12.62
N LYS A 64 4.17 -7.29 -12.32
CA LYS A 64 4.74 -6.73 -11.07
C LYS A 64 4.23 -7.47 -9.84
N MET A 65 2.91 -7.76 -9.79
CA MET A 65 2.31 -8.55 -8.70
C MET A 65 2.85 -9.97 -8.66
N MET A 66 3.08 -10.58 -9.81
CA MET A 66 3.61 -11.95 -9.88
C MET A 66 5.03 -12.05 -9.35
N ILE A 67 5.85 -11.04 -9.61
CA ILE A 67 7.26 -10.99 -9.24
C ILE A 67 7.43 -10.69 -7.74
N THR A 68 6.61 -9.83 -7.14
CA THR A 68 6.74 -9.41 -5.74
C THR A 68 6.38 -10.51 -4.75
N ASP A 69 6.99 -10.51 -3.57
CA ASP A 69 6.66 -11.41 -2.46
C ASP A 69 5.57 -10.85 -1.56
N PHE A 70 5.50 -9.53 -1.44
CA PHE A 70 4.51 -8.81 -0.67
C PHE A 70 4.04 -7.57 -1.45
N ALA A 71 2.74 -7.36 -1.51
CA ALA A 71 2.16 -6.17 -2.11
C ALA A 71 0.97 -5.69 -1.30
N MET A 72 0.93 -4.38 -1.08
CA MET A 72 -0.19 -3.72 -0.43
C MET A 72 -0.58 -2.46 -1.20
N SER A 73 -1.84 -2.10 -1.14
CA SER A 73 -2.36 -0.84 -1.68
C SER A 73 -2.78 0.10 -0.58
N LEU A 74 -2.64 1.39 -0.85
CA LEU A 74 -3.19 2.47 -0.02
C LEU A 74 -4.21 3.22 -0.85
N SER A 75 -5.45 3.26 -0.38
CA SER A 75 -6.54 3.98 -1.03
C SER A 75 -7.12 5.06 -0.13
N ARG A 76 -7.55 6.15 -0.76
CA ARG A 76 -8.27 7.27 -0.14
C ARG A 76 -9.28 7.83 -1.14
N ASN A 77 -10.55 7.82 -0.80
CA ASN A 77 -11.58 8.53 -1.55
C ASN A 77 -11.69 10.01 -1.11
N ALA A 78 -12.68 10.74 -1.59
CA ALA A 78 -12.86 12.17 -1.25
C ALA A 78 -13.16 12.36 0.24
N GLU A 79 -14.04 11.54 0.80
CA GLU A 79 -14.42 11.55 2.21
C GLU A 79 -13.23 11.21 3.12
N ASP A 80 -12.41 10.22 2.73
CA ASP A 80 -11.19 9.89 3.45
C ASP A 80 -10.21 11.08 3.53
N LYS A 81 -10.12 11.86 2.47
CA LYS A 81 -9.24 13.04 2.45
C LYS A 81 -9.72 14.12 3.41
N GLU A 82 -11.03 14.33 3.52
CA GLU A 82 -11.64 15.29 4.44
C GLU A 82 -11.48 14.82 5.89
N ASN A 83 -11.68 13.53 6.15
CA ASN A 83 -11.61 12.95 7.49
C ASN A 83 -10.19 12.57 7.95
N GLY A 84 -9.18 12.68 7.10
CA GLY A 84 -7.83 12.24 7.41
C GLY A 84 -7.75 10.73 7.62
N THR A 85 -8.47 9.95 6.81
CA THR A 85 -8.49 8.49 6.85
C THR A 85 -7.95 7.88 5.56
N GLY A 86 -7.82 6.56 5.53
CA GLY A 86 -7.44 5.78 4.37
C GLY A 86 -7.49 4.29 4.68
N ARG A 87 -7.33 3.46 3.65
CA ARG A 87 -7.37 2.00 3.76
C ARG A 87 -6.11 1.39 3.19
N TRP A 88 -5.54 0.46 3.95
CA TRP A 88 -4.45 -0.41 3.52
C TRP A 88 -5.00 -1.79 3.23
N HIS A 89 -4.78 -2.28 2.02
CA HIS A 89 -5.21 -3.61 1.62
C HIS A 89 -4.00 -4.47 1.24
N ILE A 90 -3.85 -5.63 1.87
CA ILE A 90 -2.81 -6.60 1.53
C ILE A 90 -3.28 -7.37 0.30
N MET A 91 -2.76 -7.02 -0.87
CA MET A 91 -3.12 -7.64 -2.15
C MET A 91 -2.44 -9.00 -2.35
N LYS A 92 -1.23 -9.17 -1.79
CA LYS A 92 -0.44 -10.38 -1.88
C LYS A 92 0.50 -10.50 -0.69
N ASN A 93 0.56 -11.68 -0.12
CA ASN A 93 1.55 -12.02 0.91
C ASN A 93 2.00 -13.48 0.74
N ARG A 94 3.21 -13.70 0.22
CA ARG A 94 3.74 -15.05 -0.02
C ARG A 94 3.96 -15.84 1.27
N TYR A 95 4.14 -15.17 2.40
CA TYR A 95 4.53 -15.76 3.68
C TYR A 95 3.44 -15.72 4.73
N GLY A 96 2.24 -15.26 4.39
CA GLY A 96 1.13 -15.14 5.33
C GLY A 96 -0.21 -14.87 4.66
N ALA A 97 -1.18 -14.41 5.43
CA ALA A 97 -2.51 -14.08 4.91
C ALA A 97 -2.49 -12.85 4.00
N ASP A 98 -3.30 -12.88 2.95
CA ASP A 98 -3.61 -11.75 2.07
C ASP A 98 -5.12 -11.47 2.05
N GLY A 99 -5.57 -10.51 1.24
CA GLY A 99 -6.97 -10.09 1.20
C GLY A 99 -7.44 -9.32 2.44
N ILE A 100 -6.54 -8.94 3.34
CA ILE A 100 -6.87 -8.23 4.58
C ILE A 100 -6.84 -6.73 4.34
N THR A 101 -7.87 -6.03 4.84
CA THR A 101 -7.94 -4.56 4.79
C THR A 101 -7.86 -3.99 6.19
N TYR A 102 -7.05 -2.96 6.37
CA TYR A 102 -6.89 -2.20 7.60
C TYR A 102 -7.28 -0.75 7.37
N ASP A 103 -8.02 -0.19 8.31
CA ASP A 103 -8.28 1.25 8.36
C ASP A 103 -7.07 2.00 8.91
N SER A 104 -6.87 3.22 8.45
CA SER A 104 -5.77 4.07 8.91
C SER A 104 -6.23 5.51 9.13
N VAL A 105 -5.53 6.19 10.04
CA VAL A 105 -5.60 7.64 10.20
C VAL A 105 -4.36 8.24 9.56
N MET A 106 -4.55 9.29 8.77
CA MET A 106 -3.51 9.91 7.97
C MET A 106 -3.48 11.42 8.20
N ASP A 107 -2.37 11.91 8.71
CA ASP A 107 -2.08 13.35 8.74
C ASP A 107 -1.08 13.66 7.62
N THR A 108 -1.59 14.17 6.52
CA THR A 108 -0.76 14.47 5.33
C THR A 108 0.07 15.73 5.48
N ALA A 109 -0.22 16.61 6.46
CA ALA A 109 0.56 17.81 6.70
C ALA A 109 1.96 17.49 7.25
N ILE A 110 2.06 16.41 8.02
CA ILE A 110 3.32 15.94 8.62
C ILE A 110 3.73 14.55 8.13
N GLY A 111 3.04 14.00 7.12
CA GLY A 111 3.34 12.67 6.56
C GLY A 111 3.12 11.50 7.51
N LYS A 112 2.27 11.65 8.54
CA LYS A 112 2.03 10.64 9.56
C LYS A 112 0.89 9.71 9.18
N ILE A 113 1.13 8.40 9.27
CA ILE A 113 0.14 7.35 9.02
C ILE A 113 0.12 6.41 10.21
N ALA A 114 -1.07 6.15 10.77
CA ALA A 114 -1.28 5.16 11.82
C ALA A 114 -2.31 4.13 11.35
N ILE A 115 -1.94 2.86 11.35
CA ILE A 115 -2.80 1.73 10.95
C ILE A 115 -3.52 1.20 12.17
N ASN A 116 -4.84 1.02 12.06
CA ASN A 116 -5.64 0.39 13.10
C ASN A 116 -5.60 -1.14 12.95
N ILE A 117 -4.81 -1.81 13.78
CA ILE A 117 -4.64 -3.27 13.75
C ILE A 117 -5.80 -3.99 14.48
N ARG A 118 -6.63 -3.30 15.26
CA ARG A 118 -7.66 -3.89 16.11
C ARG A 118 -9.01 -4.12 15.44
N GLY A 119 -9.18 -3.83 14.15
CA GLY A 119 -10.47 -3.72 13.47
C GLY A 119 -10.94 -4.91 12.64
N ASN A 120 -10.39 -6.12 12.74
CA ASN A 120 -10.82 -7.22 11.87
C ASN A 120 -11.89 -8.18 12.50
N ASN A 121 -12.59 -7.76 13.54
CA ASN A 121 -13.83 -8.43 13.97
C ASN A 121 -15.01 -7.84 13.18
N ARG A 122 -15.27 -8.37 11.98
CA ARG A 122 -16.40 -8.02 11.11
C ARG A 122 -17.80 -8.33 11.68
N ASN A 123 -17.92 -8.56 12.98
CA ASN A 123 -19.19 -8.78 13.66
C ASN A 123 -19.73 -7.55 14.42
N GLU A 124 -19.00 -6.43 14.45
CA GLU A 124 -19.58 -5.17 14.92
C GLU A 124 -19.77 -4.26 13.73
N GLN A 125 -21.05 -4.03 13.39
CA GLN A 125 -21.52 -3.12 12.33
C GLN A 125 -21.16 -1.67 12.71
N THR A 126 -19.91 -1.28 12.52
CA THR A 126 -19.53 0.12 12.43
C THR A 126 -19.56 0.50 10.96
N PRO A 127 -20.31 1.53 10.54
CA PRO A 127 -20.34 1.96 9.15
C PRO A 127 -18.93 2.26 8.67
N PRO A 128 -18.55 1.91 7.42
CA PRO A 128 -17.26 2.25 6.87
C PRO A 128 -17.12 3.78 6.85
N GLY A 129 -16.12 4.30 7.58
CA GLY A 129 -15.81 5.74 7.64
C GLY A 129 -15.84 6.40 9.01
N GLU A 130 -16.49 5.84 10.03
CA GLU A 130 -16.48 6.40 11.37
C GLU A 130 -15.39 5.80 12.26
N VAL A 131 -14.22 6.39 12.22
CA VAL A 131 -13.24 6.23 13.30
C VAL A 131 -13.71 7.07 14.48
N SER A 132 -14.06 6.45 15.61
CA SER A 132 -14.57 7.16 16.76
C SER A 132 -13.59 8.25 17.23
N SER A 133 -14.12 9.32 17.83
CA SER A 133 -13.27 10.37 18.39
C SER A 133 -12.32 9.84 19.48
N ALA A 134 -12.69 8.74 20.15
CA ALA A 134 -11.88 8.03 21.12
C ALA A 134 -10.72 7.27 20.45
N ASP A 135 -10.96 6.65 19.28
CA ASP A 135 -9.92 5.94 18.53
C ASP A 135 -8.94 6.93 17.88
N ARG A 136 -9.42 8.08 17.39
CA ARG A 136 -8.55 9.16 16.93
C ARG A 136 -7.61 9.67 18.03
N ARG A 137 -8.12 9.77 19.27
CA ARG A 137 -7.33 10.17 20.45
C ARG A 137 -6.32 9.11 20.87
N ARG A 138 -6.69 7.81 20.81
CA ARG A 138 -5.80 6.66 21.11
C ARG A 138 -4.70 6.51 20.06
N LEU A 139 -5.03 6.65 18.78
CA LEU A 139 -4.05 6.59 17.68
C LEU A 139 -3.05 7.76 17.76
N ARG A 140 -3.48 8.95 18.17
CA ARG A 140 -2.58 10.07 18.47
C ARG A 140 -1.70 9.81 19.68
N GLY A 141 -2.21 9.14 20.73
CA GLY A 141 -1.46 8.79 21.94
C GLY A 141 -0.42 7.69 21.69
N ALA A 142 -0.80 6.58 21.06
CA ALA A 142 0.10 5.47 20.75
C ALA A 142 1.27 5.87 19.84
N SER A 143 1.06 6.87 19.00
CA SER A 143 2.10 7.42 18.13
C SER A 143 3.17 8.20 18.91
N ASN A 144 2.81 8.85 20.01
CA ASN A 144 3.79 9.58 20.85
C ASN A 144 4.66 8.61 21.67
N GLU A 145 4.12 7.45 22.08
CA GLU A 145 4.90 6.42 22.78
C GLU A 145 5.88 5.66 21.87
N PHE A 146 5.55 5.52 20.58
CA PHE A 146 6.37 4.73 19.65
C PHE A 146 7.56 5.53 19.06
N PHE A 147 7.44 6.84 18.94
CA PHE A 147 8.46 7.70 18.30
C PHE A 147 9.23 8.60 19.26
N GLY A 148 8.97 8.58 20.58
CA GLY A 148 9.82 9.17 21.61
C GLY A 148 10.11 10.66 21.44
N ILE A 149 9.13 11.45 20.90
CA ILE A 149 9.24 12.91 20.77
C ILE A 149 8.10 13.55 21.55
#